data_7d2c6ae9074f1b3be83a2a9940b43771
#
_entry.id   7d2c6ae9074f1b3be83a2a9940b43771
#
_cell.length_a   1.000
_cell.length_b   1.000
_cell.length_c   1.000
_cell.angle_alpha   90.00
_cell.angle_beta   90.00
_cell.angle_gamma   90.00
#
_symmetry.space_group_name_H-M   'P 1'
#
loop_
_entity.id
_entity.type
_entity.pdbx_description
1 polymer ?
#
loop_
_entity_poly.entity_id
_entity_poly.type
_entity_poly.pdbx_seq_one_letter_code
_entity_poly.pdbx_strand_id
1 'polypeptide(L)'
;MKNIHILPTLAGFLLIPHISSATSDRPNILFVISDDQSYPHASAYGSPIAKTPAFDFVARNGWLFNNAFVTSPGSSPSRASILTGLYPWQIAEAGTHASSFPAKYKCFPDILAEAGYHIGYTGKGWGPGDWKTSGRKHNPAGPEYNKRHIQPPFKGVSNTDYYQNFKEFLHARKEKQPFYFWVGSREPHRPYEKDSWKKVKRELADAKVPSFLPDKEAIKGDLLDYGTEIEWYDSQLSRILDTLKEEGELENTLIIVMAAVSYTHLRA
;
A
#
# COMPACT_ATOMS: atom_id res chain seq x y z
N MET A 1 -46.05 70.92 2.44
CA MET A 1 -45.64 69.74 1.70
C MET A 1 -44.14 69.54 1.82
N LYS A 2 -43.70 68.53 2.58
CA LYS A 2 -42.27 68.27 2.86
C LYS A 2 -41.84 67.11 1.92
N ASN A 3 -40.87 67.38 1.04
CA ASN A 3 -40.27 66.38 0.16
C ASN A 3 -39.28 65.54 0.96
N ILE A 4 -39.51 64.21 1.02
CA ILE A 4 -38.59 63.24 1.59
C ILE A 4 -37.78 62.68 0.42
N HIS A 5 -36.48 62.95 0.41
CA HIS A 5 -35.53 62.31 -0.50
C HIS A 5 -35.04 61.01 0.10
N ILE A 6 -35.39 59.89 -0.54
CA ILE A 6 -34.84 58.56 -0.20
C ILE A 6 -33.60 58.34 -1.05
N LEU A 7 -32.43 58.27 -0.39
CA LEU A 7 -31.19 57.79 -1.01
C LEU A 7 -31.23 56.27 -1.13
N PRO A 8 -30.89 55.70 -2.31
CA PRO A 8 -30.70 54.24 -2.39
C PRO A 8 -29.32 53.83 -1.83
N THR A 9 -29.37 52.98 -0.83
CA THR A 9 -28.14 52.34 -0.27
C THR A 9 -27.68 51.29 -1.26
N LEU A 10 -26.54 51.55 -1.91
CA LEU A 10 -25.87 50.55 -2.80
C LEU A 10 -25.19 49.50 -1.94
N ALA A 11 -25.78 48.33 -1.78
CA ALA A 11 -25.14 47.19 -1.16
C ALA A 11 -24.12 46.60 -2.14
N GLY A 12 -22.84 46.91 -1.91
CA GLY A 12 -21.74 46.32 -2.68
C GLY A 12 -21.56 44.84 -2.28
N PHE A 13 -21.93 43.93 -3.17
CA PHE A 13 -21.55 42.53 -3.08
C PHE A 13 -20.03 42.41 -3.33
N LEU A 14 -19.25 42.20 -2.26
CA LEU A 14 -17.86 41.75 -2.36
C LEU A 14 -17.87 40.33 -2.91
N LEU A 15 -17.63 40.14 -4.19
CA LEU A 15 -17.25 38.88 -4.79
C LEU A 15 -15.87 38.51 -4.27
N ILE A 16 -15.82 37.67 -3.24
CA ILE A 16 -14.59 36.98 -2.81
C ILE A 16 -14.29 35.97 -3.93
N PRO A 17 -13.18 36.10 -4.68
CA PRO A 17 -12.82 35.10 -5.63
C PRO A 17 -12.52 33.81 -4.83
N HIS A 18 -13.33 32.76 -5.01
CA HIS A 18 -12.93 31.43 -4.63
C HIS A 18 -11.69 31.11 -5.47
N ILE A 19 -10.52 31.22 -4.84
CA ILE A 19 -9.30 30.62 -5.38
C ILE A 19 -9.54 29.13 -5.33
N SER A 20 -10.11 28.57 -6.41
CA SER A 20 -10.07 27.15 -6.67
C SER A 20 -8.59 26.80 -6.74
N SER A 21 -8.08 26.13 -5.72
CA SER A 21 -6.75 25.54 -5.78
C SER A 21 -6.79 24.61 -7.00
N ALA A 22 -6.10 24.99 -8.07
CA ALA A 22 -5.95 24.13 -9.22
C ALA A 22 -5.28 22.84 -8.69
N THR A 23 -6.08 21.78 -8.57
CA THR A 23 -5.55 20.43 -8.35
C THR A 23 -4.54 20.18 -9.48
N SER A 24 -3.36 19.72 -9.12
CA SER A 24 -2.35 19.32 -10.10
C SER A 24 -3.02 18.37 -11.09
N ASP A 25 -2.88 18.60 -12.40
CA ASP A 25 -3.39 17.68 -13.44
C ASP A 25 -2.77 16.27 -13.34
N ARG A 26 -1.81 16.09 -12.44
CA ARG A 26 -1.08 14.85 -12.21
C ARG A 26 -1.20 14.43 -10.73
N PRO A 27 -2.05 13.44 -10.41
CA PRO A 27 -2.22 12.97 -9.05
C PRO A 27 -0.95 12.29 -8.52
N ASN A 28 -0.76 12.33 -7.22
CA ASN A 28 0.18 11.43 -6.54
C ASN A 28 -0.30 9.99 -6.63
N ILE A 29 0.61 9.04 -6.50
CA ILE A 29 0.30 7.60 -6.52
C ILE A 29 0.94 6.95 -5.31
N LEU A 30 0.10 6.44 -4.41
CA LEU A 30 0.50 5.59 -3.30
C LEU A 30 0.14 4.14 -3.62
N PHE A 31 1.15 3.30 -3.82
CA PHE A 31 0.97 1.89 -4.13
C PHE A 31 1.36 1.05 -2.90
N VAL A 32 0.40 0.38 -2.30
CA VAL A 32 0.55 -0.34 -1.02
C VAL A 32 0.31 -1.82 -1.26
N ILE A 33 1.30 -2.65 -0.95
CA ILE A 33 1.28 -4.06 -1.29
C ILE A 33 1.76 -4.92 -0.12
N SER A 34 0.88 -5.78 0.40
CA SER A 34 1.21 -6.78 1.41
C SER A 34 1.86 -8.02 0.77
N ASP A 35 2.62 -8.77 1.57
CA ASP A 35 3.26 -10.00 1.13
C ASP A 35 2.55 -11.23 1.71
N ASP A 36 2.09 -12.14 0.84
CA ASP A 36 1.35 -13.37 1.19
C ASP A 36 0.01 -13.15 1.93
N GLN A 37 -0.62 -11.98 1.81
CA GLN A 37 -1.98 -11.78 2.29
C GLN A 37 -2.99 -12.39 1.32
N SER A 38 -3.83 -13.30 1.84
CA SER A 38 -4.87 -13.98 1.06
C SER A 38 -6.23 -13.29 1.21
N TYR A 39 -7.05 -13.36 0.17
CA TYR A 39 -8.48 -13.08 0.27
C TYR A 39 -9.15 -14.16 1.16
N PRO A 40 -10.14 -13.87 2.02
CA PRO A 40 -10.77 -12.53 2.21
C PRO A 40 -10.22 -11.77 3.44
N HIS A 41 -8.96 -11.93 3.82
CA HIS A 41 -8.42 -11.54 5.12
C HIS A 41 -8.20 -10.01 5.27
N ALA A 42 -9.29 -9.25 5.06
CA ALA A 42 -9.44 -7.86 5.46
C ALA A 42 -10.89 -7.65 5.93
N SER A 43 -11.12 -6.71 6.86
CA SER A 43 -12.46 -6.52 7.46
C SER A 43 -13.51 -6.06 6.45
N ALA A 44 -13.15 -5.29 5.42
CA ALA A 44 -14.07 -4.91 4.34
C ALA A 44 -14.61 -6.12 3.55
N TYR A 45 -13.92 -7.26 3.56
CA TYR A 45 -14.39 -8.53 2.98
C TYR A 45 -15.11 -9.43 3.99
N GLY A 46 -15.35 -8.92 5.22
CA GLY A 46 -16.04 -9.65 6.28
C GLY A 46 -15.17 -10.65 7.05
N SER A 47 -13.85 -10.58 6.92
CA SER A 47 -12.95 -11.45 7.69
C SER A 47 -12.90 -11.04 9.17
N PRO A 48 -13.09 -11.98 10.11
CA PRO A 48 -13.03 -11.67 11.55
C PRO A 48 -11.61 -11.74 12.11
N ILE A 49 -10.62 -12.32 11.38
CA ILE A 49 -9.28 -12.59 11.91
C ILE A 49 -8.38 -11.35 11.99
N ALA A 50 -8.72 -10.27 11.28
CA ALA A 50 -7.96 -9.03 11.29
C ALA A 50 -8.89 -7.83 11.21
N LYS A 51 -8.59 -6.78 11.97
CA LYS A 51 -9.24 -5.46 11.86
C LYS A 51 -8.37 -4.57 10.99
N THR A 52 -8.91 -4.12 9.85
CA THR A 52 -8.17 -3.35 8.86
C THR A 52 -8.82 -2.00 8.57
N PRO A 53 -8.89 -1.07 9.56
CA PRO A 53 -9.60 0.19 9.42
C PRO A 53 -9.05 1.09 8.30
N ALA A 54 -7.75 1.05 8.02
CA ALA A 54 -7.14 1.82 6.94
C ALA A 54 -7.53 1.26 5.56
N PHE A 55 -7.47 -0.07 5.37
CA PHE A 55 -7.99 -0.72 4.18
C PHE A 55 -9.49 -0.43 4.00
N ASP A 56 -10.27 -0.51 5.06
CA ASP A 56 -11.71 -0.24 5.04
C ASP A 56 -12.00 1.22 4.66
N PHE A 57 -11.16 2.17 5.10
CA PHE A 57 -11.26 3.56 4.68
C PHE A 57 -11.07 3.69 3.17
N VAL A 58 -10.03 3.07 2.61
CA VAL A 58 -9.77 3.08 1.16
C VAL A 58 -10.92 2.41 0.40
N ALA A 59 -11.42 1.28 0.90
CA ALA A 59 -12.55 0.55 0.31
C ALA A 59 -13.86 1.36 0.27
N ARG A 60 -14.15 2.13 1.33
CA ARG A 60 -15.35 2.98 1.40
C ARG A 60 -15.27 4.23 0.53
N ASN A 61 -14.08 4.74 0.27
CA ASN A 61 -13.86 5.96 -0.50
C ASN A 61 -13.41 5.68 -1.94
N GLY A 62 -13.36 4.42 -2.36
CA GLY A 62 -12.90 3.98 -3.65
C GLY A 62 -13.65 2.75 -4.17
N TRP A 63 -12.96 1.95 -4.93
CA TRP A 63 -13.51 0.73 -5.54
C TRP A 63 -12.93 -0.50 -4.84
N LEU A 64 -13.80 -1.35 -4.31
CA LEU A 64 -13.44 -2.64 -3.72
C LEU A 64 -13.62 -3.76 -4.76
N PHE A 65 -12.52 -4.42 -5.12
CA PHE A 65 -12.51 -5.49 -6.11
C PHE A 65 -12.67 -6.85 -5.44
N ASN A 66 -13.78 -7.54 -5.67
CA ASN A 66 -14.02 -8.90 -5.16
C ASN A 66 -13.37 -9.98 -6.03
N ASN A 67 -13.01 -9.66 -7.27
CA ASN A 67 -12.45 -10.59 -8.25
C ASN A 67 -11.17 -9.98 -8.86
N ALA A 68 -10.12 -9.88 -8.06
CA ALA A 68 -8.80 -9.46 -8.51
C ALA A 68 -7.83 -10.65 -8.46
N PHE A 69 -7.13 -10.91 -9.55
CA PHE A 69 -6.25 -12.07 -9.70
C PHE A 69 -4.81 -11.62 -9.97
N VAL A 70 -3.86 -12.28 -9.34
CA VAL A 70 -2.45 -12.11 -9.66
C VAL A 70 -2.05 -12.99 -10.85
N THR A 71 -1.07 -12.53 -11.61
CA THR A 71 -0.59 -13.25 -12.80
C THR A 71 0.27 -14.47 -12.47
N SER A 72 0.81 -14.52 -11.27
CA SER A 72 1.65 -15.61 -10.78
C SER A 72 1.57 -15.68 -9.24
N PRO A 73 1.55 -16.89 -8.66
CA PRO A 73 1.45 -17.07 -7.22
C PRO A 73 2.79 -16.96 -6.48
N GLY A 74 3.79 -16.32 -7.06
CA GLY A 74 5.09 -16.09 -6.45
C GLY A 74 5.41 -14.59 -6.35
N SER A 75 6.07 -14.18 -5.27
CA SER A 75 6.36 -12.76 -4.97
C SER A 75 7.08 -12.04 -6.11
N SER A 76 8.24 -12.56 -6.58
CA SER A 76 9.03 -11.88 -7.62
C SER A 76 8.31 -11.80 -8.96
N PRO A 77 7.75 -12.89 -9.53
CA PRO A 77 7.08 -12.84 -10.83
C PRO A 77 5.78 -12.01 -10.80
N SER A 78 5.01 -12.07 -9.72
CA SER A 78 3.83 -11.23 -9.56
C SER A 78 4.20 -9.73 -9.52
N ARG A 79 5.19 -9.38 -8.69
CA ARG A 79 5.70 -7.99 -8.61
C ARG A 79 6.30 -7.52 -9.93
N ALA A 80 7.00 -8.40 -10.67
CA ALA A 80 7.53 -8.08 -11.99
C ALA A 80 6.40 -7.79 -12.99
N SER A 81 5.33 -8.58 -12.98
CA SER A 81 4.15 -8.35 -13.83
C SER A 81 3.46 -7.03 -13.49
N ILE A 82 3.28 -6.71 -12.21
CA ILE A 82 2.72 -5.43 -11.77
C ILE A 82 3.57 -4.27 -12.29
N LEU A 83 4.90 -4.35 -12.11
CA LEU A 83 5.82 -3.28 -12.47
C LEU A 83 5.98 -3.07 -13.97
N THR A 84 5.84 -4.12 -14.79
CA THR A 84 6.01 -4.05 -16.25
C THR A 84 4.70 -3.97 -17.02
N GLY A 85 3.56 -4.35 -16.40
CA GLY A 85 2.28 -4.53 -17.10
C GLY A 85 2.27 -5.75 -18.04
N LEU A 86 3.23 -6.68 -17.90
CA LEU A 86 3.39 -7.85 -18.75
C LEU A 86 3.16 -9.15 -17.97
N TYR A 87 2.75 -10.20 -18.65
CA TYR A 87 2.63 -11.52 -18.03
C TYR A 87 4.01 -12.18 -17.79
N PRO A 88 4.13 -13.11 -16.82
CA PRO A 88 5.40 -13.76 -16.50
C PRO A 88 6.14 -14.38 -17.69
N TRP A 89 5.42 -14.96 -18.65
CA TRP A 89 6.02 -15.56 -19.86
C TRP A 89 6.56 -14.52 -20.87
N GLN A 90 6.27 -13.24 -20.69
CA GLN A 90 6.72 -12.14 -21.54
C GLN A 90 7.97 -11.43 -21.01
N ILE A 91 8.38 -11.73 -19.77
CA ILE A 91 9.42 -10.99 -19.05
C ILE A 91 10.65 -11.83 -18.72
N ALA A 92 10.88 -12.89 -19.50
CA ALA A 92 12.04 -13.77 -19.39
C ALA A 92 12.28 -14.22 -17.93
N GLU A 93 13.50 -14.12 -17.42
CA GLU A 93 13.88 -14.54 -16.06
C GLU A 93 13.07 -13.83 -14.96
N ALA A 94 12.67 -12.58 -15.18
CA ALA A 94 11.83 -11.86 -14.21
C ALA A 94 10.46 -12.51 -13.98
N GLY A 95 10.02 -13.37 -14.90
CA GLY A 95 8.80 -14.20 -14.77
C GLY A 95 8.94 -15.41 -13.87
N THR A 96 10.11 -15.66 -13.26
CA THR A 96 10.38 -16.75 -12.35
C THR A 96 10.74 -16.26 -10.94
N HIS A 97 10.62 -17.13 -9.93
CA HIS A 97 10.90 -16.76 -8.54
C HIS A 97 12.41 -16.69 -8.28
N ALA A 98 12.84 -15.66 -7.52
CA ALA A 98 14.21 -15.45 -7.07
C ALA A 98 15.28 -15.42 -8.21
N SER A 99 14.90 -14.93 -9.36
CA SER A 99 15.74 -14.84 -10.56
C SER A 99 16.37 -13.46 -10.74
N SER A 100 16.82 -13.12 -11.96
CA SER A 100 17.27 -11.77 -12.33
C SER A 100 16.12 -10.95 -12.95
N PHE A 101 16.28 -9.62 -12.95
CA PHE A 101 15.35 -8.70 -13.60
C PHE A 101 16.05 -8.00 -14.79
N PRO A 102 15.86 -8.46 -16.04
CA PRO A 102 16.55 -7.88 -17.18
C PRO A 102 16.27 -6.39 -17.38
N ALA A 103 17.32 -5.59 -17.57
CA ALA A 103 17.21 -4.12 -17.68
C ALA A 103 16.40 -3.64 -18.89
N LYS A 104 16.24 -4.49 -19.92
CA LYS A 104 15.42 -4.17 -21.11
C LYS A 104 13.94 -3.95 -20.83
N TYR A 105 13.42 -4.51 -19.72
CA TYR A 105 12.02 -4.32 -19.35
C TYR A 105 11.86 -3.03 -18.54
N LYS A 106 11.25 -2.03 -19.18
CA LYS A 106 10.94 -0.77 -18.54
C LYS A 106 9.79 -0.97 -17.55
N CYS A 107 9.93 -0.43 -16.35
CA CYS A 107 8.91 -0.48 -15.31
C CYS A 107 8.13 0.83 -15.29
N PHE A 108 6.85 0.78 -14.85
CA PHE A 108 6.05 1.99 -14.79
C PHE A 108 6.64 3.07 -13.84
N PRO A 109 7.36 2.73 -12.72
CA PRO A 109 8.05 3.76 -11.96
C PRO A 109 9.13 4.51 -12.77
N ASP A 110 9.84 3.82 -13.70
CA ASP A 110 10.79 4.47 -14.58
C ASP A 110 10.09 5.49 -15.51
N ILE A 111 8.90 5.14 -16.01
CA ILE A 111 8.07 6.01 -16.86
C ILE A 111 7.58 7.23 -16.07
N LEU A 112 7.14 7.02 -14.83
CA LEU A 112 6.71 8.10 -13.95
C LEU A 112 7.86 9.06 -13.63
N ALA A 113 9.08 8.53 -13.40
CA ALA A 113 10.26 9.36 -13.18
C ALA A 113 10.60 10.23 -14.40
N GLU A 114 10.51 9.68 -15.62
CA GLU A 114 10.69 10.42 -16.87
C GLU A 114 9.58 11.50 -17.04
N ALA A 115 8.39 11.25 -16.55
CA ALA A 115 7.30 12.23 -16.50
C ALA A 115 7.45 13.27 -15.37
N GLY A 116 8.55 13.23 -14.60
CA GLY A 116 8.87 14.21 -13.58
C GLY A 116 8.33 13.91 -12.19
N TYR A 117 7.83 12.69 -11.94
CA TYR A 117 7.42 12.26 -10.61
C TYR A 117 8.66 12.04 -9.70
N HIS A 118 8.52 12.39 -8.42
CA HIS A 118 9.40 11.88 -7.38
C HIS A 118 9.02 10.43 -7.09
N ILE A 119 9.95 9.49 -7.24
CA ILE A 119 9.65 8.06 -7.10
C ILE A 119 10.46 7.41 -5.99
N GLY A 120 9.91 6.40 -5.34
CA GLY A 120 10.63 5.63 -4.32
C GLY A 120 9.82 4.45 -3.79
N TYR A 121 10.49 3.62 -2.96
CA TYR A 121 9.84 2.54 -2.26
C TYR A 121 10.39 2.35 -0.84
N THR A 122 9.58 1.74 0.03
CA THR A 122 10.00 1.22 1.33
C THR A 122 9.60 -0.24 1.50
N GLY A 123 10.32 -0.96 2.35
CA GLY A 123 10.12 -2.37 2.63
C GLY A 123 10.57 -3.26 1.48
N LYS A 124 9.67 -4.07 0.95
CA LYS A 124 9.94 -5.01 -0.15
C LYS A 124 9.51 -4.40 -1.50
N GLY A 125 10.48 -4.00 -2.31
CA GLY A 125 10.27 -3.62 -3.70
C GLY A 125 10.04 -4.86 -4.58
N TRP A 126 10.71 -4.95 -5.75
CA TRP A 126 10.80 -6.20 -6.48
C TRP A 126 11.80 -7.14 -5.79
N GLY A 127 11.38 -8.38 -5.55
CA GLY A 127 12.17 -9.43 -4.91
C GLY A 127 11.31 -10.60 -4.41
N PRO A 128 11.97 -11.71 -3.97
CA PRO A 128 13.42 -11.94 -3.99
C PRO A 128 13.98 -12.06 -5.41
N GLY A 129 15.27 -11.72 -5.56
CA GLY A 129 15.97 -11.82 -6.83
C GLY A 129 17.09 -10.78 -6.98
N ASP A 130 17.79 -10.84 -8.09
CA ASP A 130 18.90 -9.96 -8.39
C ASP A 130 18.56 -9.03 -9.57
N TRP A 131 18.37 -7.76 -9.28
CA TRP A 131 18.21 -6.70 -10.29
C TRP A 131 19.50 -5.95 -10.58
N LYS A 132 20.53 -6.09 -9.72
CA LYS A 132 21.78 -5.32 -9.82
C LYS A 132 22.67 -5.81 -10.95
N THR A 133 22.80 -7.11 -11.11
CA THR A 133 23.60 -7.72 -12.18
C THR A 133 23.08 -7.39 -13.59
N SER A 134 21.82 -6.99 -13.73
CA SER A 134 21.26 -6.54 -15.01
C SER A 134 21.65 -5.12 -15.41
N GLY A 135 22.38 -4.40 -14.56
CA GLY A 135 22.80 -3.01 -14.82
C GLY A 135 21.76 -1.94 -14.48
N ARG A 136 20.66 -2.28 -13.79
CA ARG A 136 19.70 -1.28 -13.31
C ARG A 136 20.33 -0.41 -12.22
N LYS A 137 19.98 0.88 -12.22
CA LYS A 137 20.48 1.85 -11.23
C LYS A 137 19.82 1.70 -9.84
N HIS A 138 18.61 1.18 -9.79
CA HIS A 138 17.82 0.97 -8.58
C HIS A 138 16.88 -0.22 -8.75
N ASN A 139 16.25 -0.64 -7.67
CA ASN A 139 15.20 -1.67 -7.69
C ASN A 139 14.12 -1.29 -8.70
N PRO A 140 13.51 -2.24 -9.41
CA PRO A 140 12.38 -1.98 -10.32
C PRO A 140 11.23 -1.16 -9.73
N ALA A 141 11.02 -1.21 -8.40
CA ALA A 141 10.02 -0.41 -7.70
C ALA A 141 10.43 1.06 -7.48
N GLY A 142 11.71 1.42 -7.72
CA GLY A 142 12.26 2.77 -7.55
C GLY A 142 13.49 2.83 -6.65
N PRO A 143 13.98 4.02 -6.29
CA PRO A 143 14.98 4.24 -5.25
C PRO A 143 14.49 3.80 -3.87
N GLU A 144 15.41 3.28 -3.05
CA GLU A 144 15.11 2.70 -1.76
C GLU A 144 15.07 3.74 -0.61
N TYR A 145 14.02 3.64 0.22
CA TYR A 145 13.84 4.36 1.48
C TYR A 145 13.62 3.36 2.63
N ASN A 146 14.70 2.72 3.11
CA ASN A 146 14.66 1.69 4.16
C ASN A 146 15.62 1.99 5.32
N LYS A 147 16.02 3.24 5.51
CA LYS A 147 16.99 3.63 6.56
C LYS A 147 16.37 3.75 7.95
N ARG A 148 15.05 4.00 8.03
CA ARG A 148 14.36 4.10 9.31
C ARG A 148 13.89 2.74 9.77
N HIS A 149 14.16 2.46 11.04
CA HIS A 149 13.83 1.21 11.70
C HIS A 149 12.99 1.46 12.94
N ILE A 150 12.13 0.50 13.26
CA ILE A 150 11.29 0.47 14.45
C ILE A 150 11.54 -0.82 15.20
N GLN A 151 11.32 -0.79 16.52
CA GLN A 151 11.27 -2.03 17.30
C GLN A 151 9.98 -2.79 16.92
N PRO A 152 10.07 -3.99 16.33
CA PRO A 152 8.90 -4.75 15.96
C PRO A 152 8.07 -5.14 17.18
N PRO A 153 6.73 -5.11 17.11
CA PRO A 153 5.87 -5.53 18.24
C PRO A 153 5.89 -7.03 18.46
N PHE A 154 6.22 -7.81 17.42
CA PHE A 154 6.24 -9.27 17.42
C PHE A 154 7.46 -9.78 16.66
N LYS A 155 7.89 -11.00 16.98
CA LYS A 155 8.87 -11.71 16.15
C LYS A 155 8.25 -12.04 14.79
N GLY A 156 9.03 -11.93 13.72
CA GLY A 156 8.54 -12.14 12.36
C GLY A 156 8.20 -10.83 11.64
N VAL A 157 7.65 -9.86 12.36
CA VAL A 157 7.41 -8.52 11.82
C VAL A 157 8.73 -7.83 11.48
N SER A 158 8.75 -7.16 10.33
CA SER A 158 9.90 -6.38 9.87
C SER A 158 10.23 -5.23 10.83
N ASN A 159 11.52 -4.96 11.02
CA ASN A 159 11.97 -3.76 11.72
C ASN A 159 11.96 -2.50 10.81
N THR A 160 11.52 -2.59 9.57
CA THR A 160 11.41 -1.43 8.67
C THR A 160 10.27 -0.53 9.14
N ASP A 161 10.57 0.73 9.44
CA ASP A 161 9.54 1.73 9.74
C ASP A 161 8.98 2.28 8.42
N TYR A 162 7.97 1.64 7.86
CA TYR A 162 7.37 2.03 6.58
C TYR A 162 6.87 3.47 6.60
N TYR A 163 6.27 3.88 7.71
CA TYR A 163 5.75 5.21 7.89
C TYR A 163 6.85 6.29 7.93
N GLN A 164 7.90 6.12 8.73
CA GLN A 164 8.98 7.11 8.81
C GLN A 164 9.78 7.19 7.50
N ASN A 165 9.96 6.06 6.83
CA ASN A 165 10.58 6.03 5.50
C ASN A 165 9.74 6.78 4.46
N PHE A 166 8.40 6.67 4.53
CA PHE A 166 7.50 7.46 3.69
C PHE A 166 7.63 8.97 3.98
N LYS A 167 7.71 9.37 5.25
CA LYS A 167 7.94 10.78 5.61
C LYS A 167 9.27 11.30 5.08
N GLU A 168 10.35 10.54 5.19
CA GLU A 168 11.64 10.92 4.59
C GLU A 168 11.55 11.09 3.08
N PHE A 169 10.82 10.19 2.42
CA PHE A 169 10.56 10.29 0.99
C PHE A 169 9.81 11.60 0.65
N LEU A 170 8.74 11.92 1.38
CA LEU A 170 7.99 13.17 1.17
C LEU A 170 8.86 14.41 1.38
N HIS A 171 9.71 14.43 2.43
CA HIS A 171 10.61 15.54 2.70
C HIS A 171 11.70 15.73 1.63
N ALA A 172 12.10 14.67 0.94
CA ALA A 172 13.07 14.74 -0.16
C ALA A 172 12.45 15.23 -1.49
N ARG A 173 11.12 15.31 -1.57
CA ARG A 173 10.36 15.78 -2.73
C ARG A 173 10.50 17.29 -2.89
N LYS A 174 10.62 17.76 -4.13
CA LYS A 174 10.50 19.19 -4.44
C LYS A 174 9.06 19.65 -4.18
N GLU A 175 8.89 20.90 -3.80
CA GLU A 175 7.56 21.45 -3.55
C GLU A 175 6.63 21.23 -4.75
N LYS A 176 5.42 20.73 -4.47
CA LYS A 176 4.37 20.40 -5.46
C LYS A 176 4.75 19.41 -6.57
N GLN A 177 5.91 18.75 -6.47
CA GLN A 177 6.24 17.68 -7.41
C GLN A 177 5.33 16.48 -7.17
N PRO A 178 4.63 15.92 -8.19
CA PRO A 178 3.86 14.70 -8.00
C PRO A 178 4.75 13.54 -7.62
N PHE A 179 4.24 12.62 -6.81
CA PHE A 179 5.03 11.47 -6.37
C PHE A 179 4.38 10.14 -6.72
N TYR A 180 5.22 9.13 -6.82
CA TYR A 180 4.88 7.72 -6.75
C TYR A 180 5.67 7.09 -5.62
N PHE A 181 4.98 6.43 -4.70
CA PHE A 181 5.63 5.70 -3.62
C PHE A 181 5.04 4.30 -3.46
N TRP A 182 5.94 3.31 -3.39
CA TRP A 182 5.60 1.92 -3.18
C TRP A 182 5.87 1.53 -1.73
N VAL A 183 4.83 1.16 -1.01
CA VAL A 183 4.92 0.58 0.34
C VAL A 183 4.80 -0.93 0.21
N GLY A 184 5.92 -1.61 0.15
CA GLY A 184 5.96 -3.07 0.10
C GLY A 184 6.12 -3.65 1.50
N SER A 185 5.03 -4.00 2.15
CA SER A 185 5.10 -4.69 3.43
C SER A 185 5.76 -6.07 3.27
N ARG A 186 6.41 -6.55 4.31
CA ARG A 186 6.86 -7.94 4.43
C ARG A 186 5.80 -8.80 5.10
N GLU A 187 4.88 -8.17 5.80
CA GLU A 187 3.75 -8.80 6.46
C GLU A 187 2.60 -9.05 5.46
N PRO A 188 1.83 -10.08 5.72
CA PRO A 188 1.93 -11.16 6.72
C PRO A 188 2.71 -12.39 6.22
N HIS A 189 3.88 -12.24 5.63
CA HIS A 189 4.72 -13.37 5.22
C HIS A 189 5.35 -14.06 6.44
N ARG A 190 5.25 -15.39 6.53
CA ARG A 190 5.85 -16.19 7.63
C ARG A 190 7.36 -15.93 7.82
N PRO A 191 7.90 -16.16 9.03
CA PRO A 191 7.27 -16.79 10.20
C PRO A 191 6.50 -15.82 11.09
N TYR A 192 5.46 -16.29 11.78
CA TYR A 192 4.72 -15.51 12.79
C TYR A 192 5.24 -15.80 14.19
N GLU A 193 5.08 -14.85 15.13
CA GLU A 193 5.27 -15.14 16.54
C GLU A 193 4.08 -15.95 17.04
N LYS A 194 4.35 -17.18 17.50
CA LYS A 194 3.32 -18.05 18.06
C LYS A 194 2.61 -17.38 19.24
N ASP A 195 1.30 -17.43 19.24
CA ASP A 195 0.42 -16.85 20.25
C ASP A 195 0.47 -15.30 20.32
N SER A 196 0.93 -14.61 19.26
CA SER A 196 0.91 -13.15 19.17
C SER A 196 -0.50 -12.57 19.29
N TRP A 197 -1.51 -13.31 18.80
CA TRP A 197 -2.93 -12.96 18.91
C TRP A 197 -3.41 -12.74 20.35
N LYS A 198 -2.81 -13.44 21.35
CA LYS A 198 -3.13 -13.23 22.77
C LYS A 198 -2.69 -11.85 23.26
N LYS A 199 -1.58 -11.33 22.72
CA LYS A 199 -1.07 -10.00 23.07
C LYS A 199 -1.99 -8.87 22.60
N VAL A 200 -2.71 -9.09 21.50
CA VAL A 200 -3.72 -8.15 20.97
C VAL A 200 -5.14 -8.49 21.42
N LYS A 201 -5.29 -9.36 22.42
CA LYS A 201 -6.57 -9.72 23.07
C LYS A 201 -7.60 -10.28 22.09
N ARG A 202 -7.16 -11.14 21.17
CA ARG A 202 -8.03 -11.94 20.32
C ARG A 202 -8.38 -13.25 21.01
N GLU A 203 -9.45 -13.89 20.56
CA GLU A 203 -9.89 -15.18 21.06
C GLU A 203 -9.97 -16.20 19.92
N LEU A 204 -9.81 -17.50 20.24
CA LEU A 204 -9.89 -18.57 19.24
C LEU A 204 -11.24 -18.61 18.50
N ALA A 205 -12.30 -18.08 19.11
CA ALA A 205 -13.61 -17.95 18.49
C ALA A 205 -13.63 -16.95 17.32
N ASP A 206 -12.69 -16.00 17.27
CA ASP A 206 -12.55 -15.03 16.17
C ASP A 206 -12.02 -15.70 14.88
N ALA A 207 -11.40 -16.89 14.99
CA ALA A 207 -10.86 -17.59 13.85
C ALA A 207 -11.90 -18.51 13.21
N LYS A 208 -12.30 -18.20 11.98
CA LYS A 208 -13.09 -19.10 11.13
C LYS A 208 -12.15 -19.91 10.24
N VAL A 209 -11.99 -21.18 10.57
CA VAL A 209 -11.13 -22.10 9.80
C VAL A 209 -11.78 -22.42 8.44
N PRO A 210 -11.05 -22.28 7.31
CA PRO A 210 -11.54 -22.72 6.01
C PRO A 210 -11.90 -24.22 6.00
N SER A 211 -12.92 -24.61 5.27
CA SER A 211 -13.48 -25.98 5.28
C SER A 211 -12.51 -27.10 4.84
N PHE A 212 -11.44 -26.73 4.13
CA PHE A 212 -10.39 -27.66 3.69
C PHE A 212 -9.28 -27.88 4.73
N LEU A 213 -9.33 -27.17 5.86
CA LEU A 213 -8.40 -27.34 7.00
C LEU A 213 -9.15 -27.95 8.20
N PRO A 214 -8.47 -28.74 9.04
CA PRO A 214 -9.08 -29.27 10.25
C PRO A 214 -9.36 -28.15 11.26
N ASP A 215 -10.57 -28.16 11.85
CA ASP A 215 -10.94 -27.20 12.90
C ASP A 215 -10.29 -27.56 14.23
N LYS A 216 -9.03 -27.12 14.41
CA LYS A 216 -8.22 -27.34 15.61
C LYS A 216 -7.72 -26.01 16.16
N GLU A 217 -7.53 -25.94 17.48
CA GLU A 217 -7.00 -24.76 18.16
C GLU A 217 -5.68 -24.27 17.58
N ALA A 218 -4.77 -25.20 17.23
CA ALA A 218 -3.49 -24.85 16.62
C ALA A 218 -3.65 -24.13 15.27
N ILE A 219 -4.63 -24.52 14.46
CA ILE A 219 -4.95 -23.86 13.18
C ILE A 219 -5.60 -22.49 13.42
N LYS A 220 -6.51 -22.42 14.38
CA LYS A 220 -7.14 -21.14 14.78
C LYS A 220 -6.10 -20.15 15.29
N GLY A 221 -5.21 -20.59 16.17
CA GLY A 221 -4.12 -19.75 16.68
C GLY A 221 -3.20 -19.24 15.58
N ASP A 222 -2.80 -20.08 14.63
CA ASP A 222 -1.96 -19.70 13.51
C ASP A 222 -2.67 -18.67 12.57
N LEU A 223 -3.96 -18.84 12.33
CA LEU A 223 -4.77 -17.86 11.57
C LEU A 223 -4.86 -16.52 12.29
N LEU A 224 -4.95 -16.51 13.61
CA LEU A 224 -4.98 -15.27 14.40
C LEU A 224 -3.60 -14.61 14.47
N ASP A 225 -2.51 -15.37 14.54
CA ASP A 225 -1.14 -14.85 14.45
C ASP A 225 -0.91 -14.17 13.08
N TYR A 226 -1.36 -14.79 12.00
CA TYR A 226 -1.38 -14.20 10.67
C TYR A 226 -2.22 -12.89 10.64
N GLY A 227 -3.41 -12.90 11.24
CA GLY A 227 -4.27 -11.72 11.35
C GLY A 227 -3.61 -10.57 12.11
N THR A 228 -2.80 -10.89 13.14
CA THR A 228 -2.06 -9.89 13.92
C THR A 228 -1.03 -9.13 13.05
N GLU A 229 -0.37 -9.80 12.13
CA GLU A 229 0.56 -9.14 11.20
C GLU A 229 -0.16 -8.28 10.14
N ILE A 230 -1.35 -8.71 9.70
CA ILE A 230 -2.21 -7.89 8.83
C ILE A 230 -2.62 -6.60 9.54
N GLU A 231 -3.02 -6.67 10.81
CA GLU A 231 -3.36 -5.48 11.60
C GLU A 231 -2.15 -4.54 11.78
N TRP A 232 -0.96 -5.09 11.98
CA TRP A 232 0.27 -4.30 12.04
C TRP A 232 0.50 -3.53 10.74
N TYR A 233 0.44 -4.21 9.60
CA TYR A 233 0.57 -3.59 8.30
C TYR A 233 -0.49 -2.52 8.05
N ASP A 234 -1.75 -2.80 8.36
CA ASP A 234 -2.85 -1.83 8.23
C ASP A 234 -2.62 -0.58 9.10
N SER A 235 -2.03 -0.75 10.29
CA SER A 235 -1.66 0.38 11.16
C SER A 235 -0.61 1.31 10.53
N GLN A 236 0.34 0.75 9.76
CA GLN A 236 1.32 1.55 9.03
C GLN A 236 0.65 2.32 7.87
N LEU A 237 -0.29 1.69 7.17
CA LEU A 237 -1.11 2.36 6.16
C LEU A 237 -1.93 3.50 6.78
N SER A 238 -2.55 3.29 7.94
CA SER A 238 -3.31 4.33 8.64
C SER A 238 -2.45 5.58 8.87
N ARG A 239 -1.24 5.41 9.42
CA ARG A 239 -0.31 6.53 9.69
C ARG A 239 0.12 7.26 8.41
N ILE A 240 0.26 6.54 7.30
CA ILE A 240 0.58 7.12 6.00
C ILE A 240 -0.60 7.95 5.47
N LEU A 241 -1.83 7.43 5.58
CA LEU A 241 -3.05 8.14 5.18
C LEU A 241 -3.26 9.41 6.01
N ASP A 242 -3.03 9.34 7.33
CA ASP A 242 -3.11 10.50 8.23
C ASP A 242 -2.11 11.57 7.81
N THR A 243 -0.87 11.19 7.47
CA THR A 243 0.14 12.14 6.95
C THR A 243 -0.32 12.80 5.65
N LEU A 244 -0.84 12.03 4.69
CA LEU A 244 -1.36 12.60 3.44
C LEU A 244 -2.51 13.58 3.69
N LYS A 245 -3.35 13.32 4.68
CA LYS A 245 -4.43 14.22 5.09
C LYS A 245 -3.89 15.49 5.74
N GLU A 246 -2.93 15.37 6.64
CA GLU A 246 -2.28 16.50 7.33
C GLU A 246 -1.55 17.42 6.34
N GLU A 247 -0.89 16.85 5.33
CA GLU A 247 -0.20 17.57 4.26
C GLU A 247 -1.16 18.13 3.18
N GLY A 248 -2.47 17.84 3.27
CA GLY A 248 -3.48 18.25 2.27
C GLY A 248 -3.34 17.54 0.92
N GLU A 249 -2.68 16.40 0.87
CA GLU A 249 -2.37 15.66 -0.36
C GLU A 249 -3.32 14.47 -0.58
N LEU A 250 -4.15 14.10 0.40
CA LEU A 250 -4.99 12.89 0.34
C LEU A 250 -5.93 12.89 -0.86
N GLU A 251 -6.62 14.01 -1.10
CA GLU A 251 -7.59 14.15 -2.19
C GLU A 251 -6.95 14.17 -3.59
N ASN A 252 -5.64 14.47 -3.66
CA ASN A 252 -4.86 14.44 -4.90
C ASN A 252 -3.99 13.18 -5.01
N THR A 253 -4.32 12.12 -4.26
CA THR A 253 -3.54 10.87 -4.27
C THR A 253 -4.38 9.69 -4.72
N LEU A 254 -3.98 9.03 -5.81
CA LEU A 254 -4.49 7.72 -6.18
C LEU A 254 -3.87 6.67 -5.23
N ILE A 255 -4.71 6.03 -4.42
CA ILE A 255 -4.28 5.02 -3.47
C ILE A 255 -4.68 3.64 -3.99
N ILE A 256 -3.70 2.76 -4.17
CA ILE A 256 -3.90 1.38 -4.60
C ILE A 256 -3.42 0.46 -3.49
N VAL A 257 -4.32 -0.33 -2.92
CA VAL A 257 -3.98 -1.32 -1.88
C VAL A 257 -4.27 -2.72 -2.42
N MET A 258 -3.25 -3.58 -2.40
CA MET A 258 -3.37 -4.96 -2.88
C MET A 258 -2.42 -5.90 -2.16
N ALA A 259 -2.50 -7.20 -2.47
CA ALA A 259 -1.53 -8.20 -2.05
C ALA A 259 -0.69 -8.70 -3.24
N ALA A 260 0.58 -9.03 -2.98
CA ALA A 260 1.50 -9.48 -4.02
C ALA A 260 1.12 -10.86 -4.59
N VAL A 261 0.62 -11.73 -3.73
CA VAL A 261 0.22 -13.12 -4.05
C VAL A 261 -1.13 -13.40 -3.41
N SER A 262 -2.15 -12.75 -3.94
CA SER A 262 -3.51 -12.95 -3.50
C SER A 262 -4.08 -14.27 -4.07
N TYR A 263 -4.87 -14.98 -3.27
CA TYR A 263 -5.87 -15.96 -3.65
C TYR A 263 -5.45 -17.38 -3.96
N THR A 264 -4.27 -17.70 -4.46
CA THR A 264 -4.01 -19.06 -4.98
C THR A 264 -3.01 -19.89 -4.16
N HIS A 265 -2.50 -19.37 -3.04
CA HIS A 265 -1.56 -20.12 -2.22
C HIS A 265 -1.99 -20.20 -0.77
N LEU A 266 -2.71 -21.28 -0.50
CA LEU A 266 -2.63 -21.95 0.77
C LEU A 266 -1.33 -22.76 0.76
N ARG A 267 -0.26 -22.19 1.30
CA ARG A 267 0.86 -23.03 1.71
C ARG A 267 0.42 -23.72 2.99
N ALA A 268 0.14 -25.04 2.83
CA ALA A 268 0.10 -25.95 3.96
C ALA A 268 1.46 -26.05 4.63
#